data_128953a40e04b3570475b3965e773de8
#
_entry.id   128953a40e04b3570475b3965e773de8
#
_cell.length_a   1.000
_cell.length_b   1.000
_cell.length_c   1.000
_cell.angle_alpha   90.00
_cell.angle_beta   90.00
_cell.angle_gamma   90.00
#
_symmetry.space_group_name_H-M   'P 1'
#
loop_
_entity.id
_entity.type
_entity.pdbx_description
1 polymer ?
#
loop_
_entity_poly.entity_id
_entity_poly.type
_entity_poly.pdbx_seq_one_letter_code
_entity_poly.pdbx_strand_id
1 'polypeptide(L)'
;MTIGAIGGIASGVAGPLMSFLFGDSLGDFSDFQNGEVNIDSMEDIVNDMVRRFLYIGIGMFIAEFLNNCFWNLAGLRQIYHMKEKYFALILKQEQGWFDSNNAYAFATKVQAHLEQIEMGLGEKFGLILRMTSQLISGLVIAFTSSWKLTLVMLCVSPFLALGNRTSISVAHV
;
A
#
# COMPACT_ATOMS: atom_id res chain seq x y z
N MET A 1 4.89 -0.77 -16.06
CA MET A 1 4.03 0.06 -15.20
C MET A 1 2.60 -0.47 -15.08
N THR A 2 1.94 -0.87 -16.15
CA THR A 2 0.55 -1.39 -16.09
C THR A 2 0.38 -2.61 -15.17
N ILE A 3 1.30 -3.59 -15.23
CA ILE A 3 1.22 -4.80 -14.39
C ILE A 3 1.41 -4.45 -12.90
N GLY A 4 2.35 -3.54 -12.57
CA GLY A 4 2.53 -3.06 -11.19
C GLY A 4 1.32 -2.31 -10.66
N ALA A 5 0.64 -1.51 -11.50
CA ALA A 5 -0.59 -0.82 -11.13
C ALA A 5 -1.73 -1.82 -10.83
N ILE A 6 -1.89 -2.86 -11.66
CA ILE A 6 -2.88 -3.93 -11.42
C ILE A 6 -2.58 -4.65 -10.11
N GLY A 7 -1.31 -4.98 -9.84
CA GLY A 7 -0.87 -5.58 -8.58
C GLY A 7 -1.16 -4.68 -7.37
N GLY A 8 -0.91 -3.38 -7.48
CA GLY A 8 -1.20 -2.41 -6.42
C GLY A 8 -2.69 -2.27 -6.12
N ILE A 9 -3.54 -2.28 -7.16
CA ILE A 9 -4.99 -2.25 -7.01
C ILE A 9 -5.48 -3.56 -6.36
N ALA A 10 -5.04 -4.71 -6.85
CA ALA A 10 -5.40 -6.01 -6.29
C ALA A 10 -5.01 -6.13 -4.81
N SER A 11 -3.80 -5.73 -4.47
CA SER A 11 -3.29 -5.68 -3.09
C SER A 11 -4.09 -4.72 -2.19
N GLY A 12 -4.48 -3.56 -2.72
CA GLY A 12 -5.30 -2.59 -1.98
C GLY A 12 -6.71 -3.09 -1.68
N VAL A 13 -7.33 -3.84 -2.60
CA VAL A 13 -8.68 -4.43 -2.40
C VAL A 13 -8.66 -5.59 -1.41
N ALA A 14 -7.55 -6.31 -1.32
CA ALA A 14 -7.43 -7.53 -0.52
C ALA A 14 -7.65 -7.29 0.98
N GLY A 15 -7.20 -6.16 1.53
CA GLY A 15 -7.39 -5.81 2.94
C GLY A 15 -8.86 -5.67 3.34
N PRO A 16 -9.64 -4.79 2.70
CA PRO A 16 -11.07 -4.67 2.95
C PRO A 16 -11.87 -5.95 2.68
N LEU A 17 -11.48 -6.74 1.67
CA LEU A 17 -12.10 -8.04 1.38
C LEU A 17 -11.89 -9.02 2.55
N MET A 18 -10.67 -9.07 3.11
CA MET A 18 -10.35 -9.90 4.27
C MET A 18 -11.18 -9.50 5.50
N SER A 19 -11.35 -8.20 5.71
CA SER A 19 -12.19 -7.67 6.80
C SER A 19 -13.67 -8.03 6.62
N PHE A 20 -14.17 -7.98 5.39
CA PHE A 20 -15.53 -8.38 5.06
C PHE A 20 -15.78 -9.87 5.34
N LEU A 21 -14.87 -10.73 4.87
CA LEU A 21 -14.96 -12.18 5.11
C LEU A 21 -14.82 -12.55 6.58
N PHE A 22 -14.00 -11.81 7.32
CA PHE A 22 -13.91 -12.00 8.76
C PHE A 22 -15.22 -11.63 9.46
N GLY A 23 -15.89 -10.55 9.03
CA GLY A 23 -17.21 -10.17 9.52
C GLY A 23 -18.29 -11.23 9.23
N ASP A 24 -18.29 -11.78 8.02
CA ASP A 24 -19.20 -12.85 7.60
C ASP A 24 -18.99 -14.12 8.47
N SER A 25 -17.75 -14.50 8.67
CA SER A 25 -17.36 -15.63 9.53
C SER A 25 -17.75 -15.43 11.01
N LEU A 26 -17.70 -14.19 11.51
CA LEU A 26 -18.21 -13.88 12.86
C LEU A 26 -19.72 -14.00 12.94
N GLY A 27 -20.46 -13.74 11.87
CA GLY A 27 -21.88 -13.98 11.74
C GLY A 27 -22.21 -15.47 11.92
N ASP A 28 -21.57 -16.33 11.16
CA ASP A 28 -21.72 -17.79 11.24
C ASP A 28 -21.44 -18.33 12.66
N PHE A 29 -20.44 -17.72 13.34
CA PHE A 29 -20.11 -18.09 14.72
C PHE A 29 -21.14 -17.60 15.75
N SER A 30 -21.76 -16.46 15.50
CA SER A 30 -22.86 -15.92 16.33
C SER A 30 -24.12 -16.80 16.26
N ASP A 31 -24.45 -17.30 15.07
CA ASP A 31 -25.58 -18.17 14.83
C ASP A 31 -25.40 -19.52 15.53
N PHE A 32 -24.17 -20.02 15.60
CA PHE A 32 -23.83 -21.19 16.44
C PHE A 32 -24.07 -20.92 17.94
N GLN A 33 -23.64 -19.75 18.44
CA GLN A 33 -23.80 -19.41 19.86
C GLN A 33 -25.29 -19.24 20.27
N ASN A 34 -26.15 -18.89 19.33
CA ASN A 34 -27.57 -18.79 19.50
C ASN A 34 -28.29 -20.16 19.48
N GLY A 35 -27.58 -21.25 19.23
CA GLY A 35 -28.11 -22.61 19.23
C GLY A 35 -28.81 -23.03 17.95
N GLU A 36 -28.66 -22.26 16.87
CA GLU A 36 -29.29 -22.57 15.58
C GLU A 36 -28.50 -23.61 14.76
N VAL A 37 -27.24 -23.90 15.15
CA VAL A 37 -26.33 -24.81 14.44
C VAL A 37 -25.85 -25.94 15.35
N ASN A 38 -25.81 -27.17 14.85
CA ASN A 38 -25.42 -28.34 15.61
C ASN A 38 -23.87 -28.45 15.72
N ILE A 39 -23.37 -29.10 16.79
CA ILE A 39 -21.93 -29.26 17.06
C ILE A 39 -21.17 -29.95 15.88
N ASP A 40 -21.80 -30.94 15.25
CA ASP A 40 -21.21 -31.65 14.10
C ASP A 40 -21.04 -30.76 12.87
N SER A 41 -21.87 -29.72 12.72
CA SER A 41 -21.78 -28.75 11.63
C SER A 41 -20.71 -27.68 11.88
N MET A 42 -20.26 -27.52 13.12
CA MET A 42 -19.24 -26.52 13.48
C MET A 42 -17.86 -26.84 12.91
N GLU A 43 -17.49 -28.12 12.87
CA GLU A 43 -16.22 -28.57 12.27
C GLU A 43 -16.17 -28.23 10.78
N ASP A 44 -17.29 -28.44 10.07
CA ASP A 44 -17.39 -28.11 8.64
C ASP A 44 -17.32 -26.58 8.40
N ILE A 45 -17.99 -25.77 9.23
CA ILE A 45 -17.96 -24.31 9.15
C ILE A 45 -16.54 -23.80 9.37
N VAL A 46 -15.86 -24.28 10.41
CA VAL A 46 -14.48 -23.88 10.71
C VAL A 46 -13.51 -24.30 9.59
N ASN A 47 -13.63 -25.51 9.06
CA ASN A 47 -12.81 -26.00 7.96
C ASN A 47 -13.03 -25.17 6.68
N ASP A 48 -14.25 -24.82 6.36
CA ASP A 48 -14.56 -23.98 5.20
C ASP A 48 -14.00 -22.56 5.37
N MET A 49 -14.13 -21.99 6.56
CA MET A 49 -13.56 -20.71 6.94
C MET A 49 -12.03 -20.70 6.78
N VAL A 50 -11.34 -21.68 7.38
CA VAL A 50 -9.88 -21.82 7.27
C VAL A 50 -9.44 -21.93 5.80
N ARG A 51 -10.16 -22.71 5.01
CA ARG A 51 -9.88 -22.90 3.60
C ARG A 51 -10.05 -21.60 2.80
N ARG A 52 -11.11 -20.84 3.03
CA ARG A 52 -11.33 -19.53 2.40
C ARG A 52 -10.22 -18.54 2.76
N PHE A 53 -9.86 -18.44 4.04
CA PHE A 53 -8.77 -17.59 4.50
C PHE A 53 -7.41 -17.99 3.91
N LEU A 54 -7.14 -19.29 3.78
CA LEU A 54 -5.90 -19.80 3.19
C LEU A 54 -5.77 -19.39 1.71
N TYR A 55 -6.83 -19.58 0.91
CA TYR A 55 -6.81 -19.19 -0.50
C TYR A 55 -6.63 -17.69 -0.70
N ILE A 56 -7.30 -16.88 0.11
CA ILE A 56 -7.17 -15.43 0.06
C ILE A 56 -5.77 -14.99 0.51
N GLY A 57 -5.24 -15.59 1.58
CA GLY A 57 -3.89 -15.30 2.06
C GLY A 57 -2.83 -15.60 1.00
N ILE A 58 -2.93 -16.72 0.30
CA ILE A 58 -2.03 -17.07 -0.82
C ILE A 58 -2.18 -16.04 -1.96
N GLY A 59 -3.40 -15.70 -2.32
CA GLY A 59 -3.68 -14.70 -3.36
C GLY A 59 -3.11 -13.33 -3.00
N MET A 60 -3.27 -12.88 -1.76
CA MET A 60 -2.68 -11.65 -1.24
C MET A 60 -1.15 -11.67 -1.28
N PHE A 61 -0.54 -12.77 -0.86
CA PHE A 61 0.92 -12.93 -0.90
C PHE A 61 1.46 -12.77 -2.32
N ILE A 62 0.85 -13.43 -3.29
CA ILE A 62 1.24 -13.34 -4.70
C ILE A 62 1.05 -11.91 -5.22
N ALA A 63 -0.08 -11.27 -4.93
CA ALA A 63 -0.39 -9.91 -5.37
C ALA A 63 0.61 -8.90 -4.80
N GLU A 64 0.94 -8.99 -3.49
CA GLU A 64 1.93 -8.12 -2.85
C GLU A 64 3.33 -8.34 -3.40
N PHE A 65 3.72 -9.59 -3.60
CA PHE A 65 5.03 -9.91 -4.18
C PHE A 65 5.17 -9.31 -5.58
N LEU A 66 4.17 -9.49 -6.44
CA LEU A 66 4.16 -8.92 -7.78
C LEU A 66 4.18 -7.38 -7.72
N ASN A 67 3.36 -6.78 -6.88
CA ASN A 67 3.32 -5.32 -6.71
C ASN A 67 4.71 -4.77 -6.36
N ASN A 68 5.34 -5.28 -5.30
CA ASN A 68 6.66 -4.83 -4.87
C ASN A 68 7.75 -5.06 -5.92
N CYS A 69 7.76 -6.23 -6.56
CA CYS A 69 8.74 -6.58 -7.57
C CYS A 69 8.67 -5.64 -8.79
N PHE A 70 7.47 -5.41 -9.32
CA PHE A 70 7.28 -4.58 -10.51
C PHE A 70 7.55 -3.10 -10.25
N TRP A 71 7.17 -2.57 -9.08
CA TRP A 71 7.44 -1.17 -8.74
C TRP A 71 8.93 -0.92 -8.50
N ASN A 72 9.63 -1.82 -7.81
CA ASN A 72 11.09 -1.73 -7.64
C ASN A 72 11.82 -1.76 -8.99
N LEU A 73 11.47 -2.72 -9.85
CA LEU A 73 12.07 -2.79 -11.20
C LEU A 73 11.79 -1.55 -12.04
N ALA A 74 10.57 -1.01 -11.96
CA ALA A 74 10.21 0.21 -12.68
C ALA A 74 10.99 1.42 -12.16
N GLY A 75 11.14 1.57 -10.84
CA GLY A 75 11.93 2.62 -10.20
C GLY A 75 13.40 2.56 -10.62
N LEU A 76 14.04 1.40 -10.49
CA LEU A 76 15.42 1.19 -10.91
C LEU A 76 15.64 1.56 -12.39
N ARG A 77 14.74 1.13 -13.27
CA ARG A 77 14.86 1.42 -14.71
C ARG A 77 14.78 2.92 -15.02
N GLN A 78 13.94 3.65 -14.33
CA GLN A 78 13.84 5.10 -14.47
C GLN A 78 15.10 5.81 -13.96
N ILE A 79 15.64 5.39 -12.82
CA ILE A 79 16.87 5.94 -12.26
C ILE A 79 18.07 5.69 -13.17
N TYR A 80 18.19 4.51 -13.75
CA TYR A 80 19.25 4.24 -14.74
C TYR A 80 19.19 5.22 -15.92
N HIS A 81 18.02 5.45 -16.49
CA HIS A 81 17.86 6.44 -17.57
C HIS A 81 18.16 7.88 -17.12
N MET A 82 17.81 8.24 -15.88
CA MET A 82 18.15 9.55 -15.33
C MET A 82 19.67 9.70 -15.15
N LYS A 83 20.34 8.68 -14.60
CA LYS A 83 21.79 8.64 -14.42
C LYS A 83 22.51 8.80 -15.77
N GLU A 84 22.11 8.04 -16.77
CA GLU A 84 22.68 8.07 -18.12
C GLU A 84 22.59 9.47 -18.76
N LYS A 85 21.39 10.05 -18.76
CA LYS A 85 21.16 11.41 -19.28
C LYS A 85 21.95 12.47 -18.52
N TYR A 86 22.02 12.34 -17.22
CA TYR A 86 22.72 13.26 -16.36
C TYR A 86 24.24 13.22 -16.61
N PHE A 87 24.84 12.04 -16.66
CA PHE A 87 26.25 11.88 -17.00
C PHE A 87 26.56 12.39 -18.40
N ALA A 88 25.69 12.14 -19.37
CA ALA A 88 25.86 12.67 -20.74
C ALA A 88 25.84 14.20 -20.79
N LEU A 89 25.04 14.85 -19.93
CA LEU A 89 25.01 16.32 -19.83
C LEU A 89 26.28 16.89 -19.18
N ILE A 90 26.78 16.23 -18.11
CA ILE A 90 28.02 16.65 -17.45
C ILE A 90 29.20 16.55 -18.39
N LEU A 91 29.34 15.45 -19.14
CA LEU A 91 30.43 15.24 -20.06
C LEU A 91 30.44 16.25 -21.23
N LYS A 92 29.35 16.94 -21.49
CA LYS A 92 29.24 18.02 -22.46
C LYS A 92 29.65 19.38 -21.93
N GLN A 93 29.96 19.52 -20.65
CA GLN A 93 30.40 20.77 -20.05
C GLN A 93 31.89 21.07 -20.46
N GLU A 94 32.21 22.34 -20.54
CA GLU A 94 33.57 22.81 -20.86
C GLU A 94 34.53 22.52 -19.71
N GLN A 95 35.81 22.33 -20.01
CA GLN A 95 36.86 22.05 -19.01
C GLN A 95 36.94 23.13 -17.92
N GLY A 96 36.73 24.42 -18.27
CA GLY A 96 36.70 25.52 -17.32
C GLY A 96 35.61 25.41 -16.25
N TRP A 97 34.52 24.70 -16.54
CA TRP A 97 33.49 24.43 -15.56
C TRP A 97 33.96 23.43 -14.49
N PHE A 98 34.73 22.43 -14.87
CA PHE A 98 35.32 21.43 -13.95
C PHE A 98 36.39 22.03 -13.06
N ASP A 99 37.14 23.03 -13.52
CA ASP A 99 38.19 23.72 -12.76
C ASP A 99 37.58 24.65 -11.71
N SER A 100 36.40 25.23 -11.96
CA SER A 100 35.68 26.12 -11.04
C SER A 100 34.80 25.38 -10.06
N ASN A 101 34.35 24.17 -10.38
CA ASN A 101 33.48 23.35 -9.56
C ASN A 101 34.18 22.04 -9.15
N ASN A 102 34.20 21.75 -7.86
CA ASN A 102 34.76 20.48 -7.39
C ASN A 102 33.89 19.32 -7.91
N ALA A 103 34.34 18.68 -8.98
CA ALA A 103 33.65 17.61 -9.70
C ALA A 103 33.27 16.44 -8.76
N TYR A 104 34.12 16.14 -7.77
CA TYR A 104 33.86 15.09 -6.79
C TYR A 104 32.70 15.44 -5.85
N ALA A 105 32.69 16.66 -5.30
CA ALA A 105 31.63 17.13 -4.43
C ALA A 105 30.28 17.23 -5.16
N PHE A 106 30.35 17.54 -6.45
CA PHE A 106 29.15 17.60 -7.30
C PHE A 106 28.59 16.20 -7.59
N ALA A 107 29.46 15.24 -7.94
CA ALA A 107 29.05 13.85 -8.18
C ALA A 107 28.40 13.20 -6.94
N THR A 108 28.93 13.43 -5.75
CA THR A 108 28.37 12.91 -4.50
C THR A 108 27.01 13.53 -4.17
N LYS A 109 26.82 14.84 -4.36
CA LYS A 109 25.54 15.51 -4.18
C LYS A 109 24.46 14.97 -5.13
N VAL A 110 24.82 14.76 -6.38
CA VAL A 110 23.92 14.20 -7.38
C VAL A 110 23.53 12.77 -7.06
N GLN A 111 24.49 11.96 -6.66
CA GLN A 111 24.19 10.59 -6.22
C GLN A 111 23.17 10.58 -5.07
N ALA A 112 23.34 11.43 -4.06
CA ALA A 112 22.41 11.54 -2.95
C ALA A 112 21.00 11.98 -3.39
N HIS A 113 20.90 12.93 -4.31
CA HIS A 113 19.60 13.37 -4.86
C HIS A 113 18.94 12.28 -5.72
N LEU A 114 19.71 11.52 -6.50
CA LEU A 114 19.20 10.41 -7.29
C LEU A 114 18.67 9.27 -6.42
N GLU A 115 19.34 8.97 -5.30
CA GLU A 115 18.85 7.99 -4.32
C GLU A 115 17.53 8.42 -3.67
N GLN A 116 17.36 9.72 -3.35
CA GLN A 116 16.09 10.25 -2.86
C GLN A 116 14.96 10.13 -3.88
N ILE A 117 15.27 10.36 -5.17
CA ILE A 117 14.30 10.20 -6.26
C ILE A 117 13.96 8.72 -6.45
N GLU A 118 14.92 7.82 -6.33
CA GLU A 118 14.73 6.36 -6.41
C GLU A 118 13.74 5.87 -5.37
N MET A 119 13.94 6.25 -4.11
CA MET A 119 13.00 5.93 -3.03
C MET A 119 11.60 6.51 -3.27
N GLY A 120 11.52 7.71 -3.86
CA GLY A 120 10.23 8.35 -4.18
C GLY A 120 9.47 7.68 -5.32
N LEU A 121 10.16 7.35 -6.41
CA LEU A 121 9.55 6.82 -7.63
C LEU A 121 9.19 5.33 -7.55
N GLY A 122 10.00 4.54 -6.85
CA GLY A 122 9.78 3.10 -6.72
C GLY A 122 8.73 2.78 -5.65
N GLU A 123 9.17 2.80 -4.41
CA GLU A 123 8.39 2.30 -3.27
C GLU A 123 7.18 3.18 -2.93
N LYS A 124 7.39 4.51 -2.86
CA LYS A 124 6.34 5.43 -2.39
C LYS A 124 5.19 5.57 -3.37
N PHE A 125 5.45 5.50 -4.66
CA PHE A 125 4.38 5.58 -5.66
C PHE A 125 3.49 4.33 -5.64
N GLY A 126 4.11 3.15 -5.50
CA GLY A 126 3.38 1.90 -5.30
C GLY A 126 2.53 1.91 -4.03
N LEU A 127 3.08 2.45 -2.94
CA LEU A 127 2.37 2.61 -1.67
C LEU A 127 1.16 3.54 -1.78
N ILE A 128 1.29 4.70 -2.43
CA ILE A 128 0.18 5.64 -2.65
C ILE A 128 -0.93 5.00 -3.45
N LEU A 129 -0.60 4.29 -4.52
CA LEU A 129 -1.58 3.60 -5.37
C LEU A 129 -2.34 2.53 -4.57
N ARG A 130 -1.62 1.74 -3.78
CA ARG A 130 -2.20 0.74 -2.89
C ARG A 130 -3.14 1.37 -1.85
N MET A 131 -2.68 2.41 -1.14
CA MET A 131 -3.49 3.08 -0.11
C MET A 131 -4.75 3.71 -0.70
N THR A 132 -4.65 4.33 -1.89
CA THR A 132 -5.80 4.91 -2.59
C THR A 132 -6.79 3.82 -3.00
N SER A 133 -6.32 2.71 -3.54
CA SER A 133 -7.15 1.56 -3.88
C SER A 133 -7.82 0.95 -2.66
N GLN A 134 -7.10 0.82 -1.55
CA GLN A 134 -7.62 0.31 -0.28
C GLN A 134 -8.72 1.21 0.28
N LEU A 135 -8.54 2.53 0.22
CA LEU A 135 -9.54 3.49 0.68
C LEU A 135 -10.81 3.42 -0.17
N ILE A 136 -10.68 3.39 -1.50
CA ILE A 136 -11.82 3.30 -2.41
C ILE A 136 -12.58 1.99 -2.20
N SER A 137 -11.89 0.86 -2.19
CA SER A 137 -12.50 -0.46 -2.00
C SER A 137 -13.15 -0.62 -0.63
N GLY A 138 -12.49 -0.09 0.42
CA GLY A 138 -13.05 -0.08 1.77
C GLY A 138 -14.34 0.74 1.87
N LEU A 139 -14.39 1.92 1.24
CA LEU A 139 -15.62 2.73 1.18
C LEU A 139 -16.73 2.00 0.43
N VAL A 140 -16.44 1.40 -0.73
CA VAL A 140 -17.44 0.67 -1.51
C VAL A 140 -18.04 -0.47 -0.68
N ILE A 141 -17.21 -1.29 -0.05
CA ILE A 141 -17.68 -2.40 0.80
C ILE A 141 -18.46 -1.89 2.00
N ALA A 142 -18.01 -0.82 2.66
CA ALA A 142 -18.70 -0.24 3.80
C ALA A 142 -20.08 0.31 3.44
N PHE A 143 -20.23 0.98 2.28
CA PHE A 143 -21.52 1.48 1.79
C PHE A 143 -22.47 0.36 1.38
N THR A 144 -21.96 -0.71 0.80
CA THR A 144 -22.80 -1.87 0.41
C THR A 144 -23.26 -2.67 1.62
N SER A 145 -22.44 -2.77 2.67
CA SER A 145 -22.80 -3.48 3.91
C SER A 145 -23.74 -2.69 4.80
N SER A 146 -23.44 -1.43 5.11
CA SER A 146 -24.23 -0.59 6.02
C SER A 146 -24.02 0.90 5.76
N TRP A 147 -24.76 1.48 4.83
CA TRP A 147 -24.61 2.88 4.45
C TRP A 147 -24.81 3.87 5.60
N LYS A 148 -25.74 3.58 6.55
CA LYS A 148 -26.00 4.43 7.71
C LYS A 148 -24.82 4.48 8.66
N LEU A 149 -24.22 3.32 8.96
CA LEU A 149 -23.06 3.21 9.84
C LEU A 149 -21.82 3.89 9.22
N THR A 150 -21.65 3.71 7.91
CA THR A 150 -20.53 4.32 7.16
C THR A 150 -20.59 5.86 7.20
N LEU A 151 -21.77 6.46 7.07
CA LEU A 151 -21.94 7.91 7.19
C LEU A 151 -21.57 8.42 8.59
N VAL A 152 -21.99 7.72 9.63
CA VAL A 152 -21.64 8.11 11.02
C VAL A 152 -20.11 8.03 11.21
N MET A 153 -19.47 6.95 10.77
CA MET A 153 -18.03 6.78 10.88
C MET A 153 -17.24 7.84 10.06
N LEU A 154 -17.74 8.21 8.89
CA LEU A 154 -17.17 9.29 8.07
C LEU A 154 -17.25 10.65 8.78
N CYS A 155 -18.34 10.95 9.49
CA CYS A 155 -18.45 12.18 10.28
C CYS A 155 -17.51 12.19 11.49
N VAL A 156 -17.26 11.04 12.11
CA VAL A 156 -16.38 10.92 13.28
C VAL A 156 -14.89 10.94 12.89
N SER A 157 -14.55 10.46 11.68
CA SER A 157 -13.15 10.34 11.24
C SER A 157 -12.34 11.64 11.28
N PRO A 158 -12.85 12.83 10.88
CA PRO A 158 -12.09 14.08 10.97
C PRO A 158 -11.84 14.51 12.42
N PHE A 159 -12.75 14.21 13.34
CA PHE A 159 -12.55 14.49 14.77
C PHE A 159 -11.42 13.65 15.36
N LEU A 160 -11.34 12.36 14.98
CA LEU A 160 -10.25 11.47 15.39
C LEU A 160 -8.90 11.93 14.81
N ALA A 161 -8.89 12.40 13.56
CA ALA A 161 -7.68 12.92 12.92
C ALA A 161 -7.16 14.19 13.60
N LEU A 162 -8.06 15.07 14.03
CA LEU A 162 -7.71 16.26 14.81
C LEU A 162 -7.19 15.91 16.22
N GLY A 163 -7.82 14.95 16.88
CA GLY A 163 -7.38 14.43 18.19
C GLY A 163 -5.97 13.82 18.15
N ASN A 164 -5.66 13.06 17.12
CA ASN A 164 -4.32 12.50 16.92
C ASN A 164 -3.23 13.56 16.69
N ARG A 165 -3.55 14.65 16.00
CA ARG A 165 -2.60 15.76 15.80
C ARG A 165 -2.21 16.44 17.12
N THR A 166 -3.17 16.65 18.02
CA THR A 166 -2.91 17.25 19.33
C THR A 166 -2.07 16.30 20.21
N SER A 167 -2.29 15.01 20.17
CA SER A 167 -1.51 14.03 20.93
C SER A 167 -0.05 13.95 20.48
N ILE A 168 0.22 14.02 19.18
CA ILE A 168 1.60 14.03 18.65
C ILE A 168 2.32 15.33 19.02
N SER A 169 1.63 16.46 19.01
CA SER A 169 2.22 17.75 19.40
C SER A 169 2.59 17.81 20.89
N VAL A 170 1.85 17.12 21.75
CA VAL A 170 2.14 17.05 23.20
C VAL A 170 3.27 16.07 23.52
N ALA A 171 3.47 15.03 22.71
CA ALA A 171 4.55 14.06 22.91
C ALA A 171 5.94 14.56 22.47
N HIS A 172 6.02 15.69 21.78
CA HIS A 172 7.27 16.33 21.33
C HIS A 172 7.71 17.53 22.18
N VAL A 173 7.04 17.81 23.31
CA VAL A 173 7.44 18.78 24.33
C VAL A 173 8.00 18.04 25.53
#